data_3da76adea40ded2af793f9131a53eb97
#
_entry.id   3da76adea40ded2af793f9131a53eb97
#
_cell.length_a   1.000
_cell.length_b   1.000
_cell.length_c   1.000
_cell.angle_alpha   90.00
_cell.angle_beta   90.00
_cell.angle_gamma   90.00
#
_symmetry.space_group_name_H-M   'P 1'
#
loop_
_entity.id
_entity.type
_entity.pdbx_description
1 polymer ?
#
loop_
_entity_poly.entity_id
_entity_poly.type
_entity_poly.pdbx_seq_one_letter_code
_entity_poly.pdbx_strand_id
1 'polypeptide(L)'
;MISVTAIGCTSKSGYVTRSGSKPNDLIVVTGSLGGAYLGLQVLEREKQVFLVNPNNKPDLSKYKYVVERQLKPEAKSEIIEFFLENKIKPTSMIDISDGLSSEIIHLTKNSGNGCIIYEDKLPISQETVETCEEFKLEASTIALSGGEDYELLFTIDSKDLKKIEQNNELTVIGYITKESNTNLITRDGKTTPITSMGWKSF
;
A
#
# COMPACT_ATOMS: atom_id res chain seq x y z
N MET A 1 -11.21 -10.63 22.29
CA MET A 1 -11.60 -9.66 21.24
C MET A 1 -11.20 -8.28 21.72
N ILE A 2 -10.49 -7.50 20.90
CA ILE A 2 -10.13 -6.10 21.19
C ILE A 2 -10.87 -5.24 20.16
N SER A 3 -11.53 -4.17 20.62
CA SER A 3 -12.21 -3.20 19.75
C SER A 3 -11.74 -1.80 20.13
N VAL A 4 -11.33 -1.03 19.13
CA VAL A 4 -10.91 0.38 19.31
C VAL A 4 -11.82 1.26 18.46
N THR A 5 -12.39 2.29 19.08
CA THR A 5 -13.24 3.27 18.40
C THR A 5 -12.62 4.65 18.52
N ALA A 6 -12.36 5.30 17.38
CA ALA A 6 -11.90 6.69 17.33
C ALA A 6 -13.06 7.61 16.92
N ILE A 7 -13.25 8.70 17.67
CA ILE A 7 -14.27 9.72 17.40
C ILE A 7 -13.57 11.07 17.31
N GLY A 8 -13.88 11.83 16.25
CA GLY A 8 -13.29 13.15 16.02
C GLY A 8 -14.25 14.09 15.32
N CYS A 9 -13.91 15.37 15.27
CA CYS A 9 -14.65 16.41 14.57
C CYS A 9 -13.76 17.06 13.52
N THR A 10 -14.33 17.31 12.34
CA THR A 10 -13.64 18.04 11.28
C THR A 10 -14.61 19.00 10.57
N SER A 11 -14.10 19.99 9.85
CA SER A 11 -14.93 20.85 9.00
C SER A 11 -15.48 20.06 7.81
N LYS A 12 -16.56 20.55 7.19
CA LYS A 12 -17.14 19.93 5.98
C LYS A 12 -16.15 19.78 4.81
N SER A 13 -15.11 20.60 4.77
CA SER A 13 -14.07 20.55 3.74
C SER A 13 -12.76 19.90 4.22
N GLY A 14 -12.68 19.50 5.49
CA GLY A 14 -11.46 19.00 6.14
C GLY A 14 -11.24 17.48 6.07
N TYR A 15 -12.16 16.73 5.45
CA TYR A 15 -12.01 15.29 5.30
C TYR A 15 -11.84 14.87 3.83
N VAL A 16 -11.21 13.73 3.63
CA VAL A 16 -11.07 13.06 2.33
C VAL A 16 -11.74 11.69 2.44
N THR A 17 -12.49 11.32 1.42
CA THR A 17 -13.19 10.04 1.37
C THR A 17 -12.55 9.09 0.37
N ARG A 18 -13.00 7.84 0.32
CA ARG A 18 -12.62 6.85 -0.70
C ARG A 18 -13.13 7.18 -2.11
N SER A 19 -14.06 8.14 -2.22
CA SER A 19 -14.63 8.60 -3.49
C SER A 19 -14.19 10.02 -3.79
N GLY A 20 -14.17 10.39 -5.08
CA GLY A 20 -13.87 11.76 -5.52
C GLY A 20 -12.68 11.86 -6.47
N SER A 21 -12.01 10.74 -6.80
CA SER A 21 -10.98 10.72 -7.85
C SER A 21 -11.58 11.08 -9.21
N LYS A 22 -10.79 11.73 -10.05
CA LYS A 22 -11.18 12.20 -11.37
C LYS A 22 -10.23 11.66 -12.44
N PRO A 23 -10.68 11.51 -13.69
CA PRO A 23 -9.78 11.19 -14.80
C PRO A 23 -8.58 12.13 -14.84
N ASN A 24 -7.38 11.57 -15.03
CA ASN A 24 -6.06 12.20 -15.00
C ASN A 24 -5.54 12.59 -13.61
N ASP A 25 -6.25 12.30 -12.53
CA ASP A 25 -5.65 12.36 -11.19
C ASP A 25 -4.51 11.34 -11.10
N LEU A 26 -3.43 11.74 -10.44
CA LEU A 26 -2.30 10.84 -10.17
C LEU A 26 -2.63 9.94 -8.97
N ILE A 27 -2.19 8.71 -9.04
CA ILE A 27 -2.32 7.74 -7.96
C ILE A 27 -0.98 7.68 -7.23
N VAL A 28 -1.03 7.91 -5.93
CA VAL A 28 0.16 8.02 -5.07
C VAL A 28 0.01 7.07 -3.90
N VAL A 29 1.11 6.45 -3.51
CA VAL A 29 1.23 5.67 -2.28
C VAL A 29 2.34 6.22 -1.39
N THR A 30 2.20 6.02 -0.09
CA THR A 30 3.25 6.32 0.88
C THR A 30 4.16 5.12 1.08
N GLY A 31 5.40 5.36 1.52
CA GLY A 31 6.34 4.34 1.98
C GLY A 31 6.60 3.21 1.00
N SER A 32 6.63 1.98 1.51
CA SER A 32 6.95 0.76 0.77
C SER A 32 5.92 -0.34 1.03
N LEU A 33 5.67 -1.17 0.02
CA LEU A 33 4.61 -2.17 0.00
C LEU A 33 5.16 -3.61 0.11
N GLY A 34 4.35 -4.49 0.70
CA GLY A 34 4.61 -5.94 0.78
C GLY A 34 5.47 -6.38 1.96
N GLY A 35 6.10 -5.43 2.67
CA GLY A 35 6.99 -5.73 3.79
C GLY A 35 6.27 -6.38 4.96
N ALA A 36 5.07 -5.93 5.28
CA ALA A 36 4.30 -6.49 6.40
C ALA A 36 3.92 -7.95 6.17
N TYR A 37 3.40 -8.28 4.99
CA TYR A 37 3.09 -9.67 4.65
C TYR A 37 4.30 -10.60 4.77
N LEU A 38 5.47 -10.17 4.29
CA LEU A 38 6.69 -10.96 4.41
C LEU A 38 7.14 -11.11 5.87
N GLY A 39 6.96 -10.07 6.67
CA GLY A 39 7.19 -10.15 8.12
C GLY A 39 6.35 -11.24 8.77
N LEU A 40 5.07 -11.34 8.41
CA LEU A 40 4.20 -12.43 8.85
C LEU A 40 4.72 -13.80 8.40
N GLN A 41 5.12 -13.95 7.13
CA GLN A 41 5.66 -15.21 6.60
C GLN A 41 6.93 -15.65 7.35
N VAL A 42 7.83 -14.72 7.63
CA VAL A 42 9.04 -14.98 8.44
C VAL A 42 8.65 -15.46 9.84
N LEU A 43 7.77 -14.72 10.51
CA LEU A 43 7.33 -15.07 11.88
C LEU A 43 6.65 -16.45 11.95
N GLU A 44 5.78 -16.76 10.99
CA GLU A 44 5.13 -18.07 10.93
C GLU A 44 6.14 -19.20 10.65
N ARG A 45 7.11 -19.02 9.75
CA ARG A 45 8.18 -19.98 9.50
C ARG A 45 8.99 -20.26 10.76
N GLU A 46 9.45 -19.21 11.42
CA GLU A 46 10.28 -19.33 12.63
C GLU A 46 9.50 -19.94 13.79
N LYS A 47 8.21 -19.65 13.91
CA LYS A 47 7.31 -20.30 14.86
C LYS A 47 7.22 -21.81 14.62
N GLN A 48 7.08 -22.26 13.37
CA GLN A 48 7.06 -23.69 13.04
C GLN A 48 8.38 -24.36 13.39
N VAL A 49 9.52 -23.73 13.09
CA VAL A 49 10.86 -24.25 13.46
C VAL A 49 10.98 -24.36 14.98
N PHE A 50 10.57 -23.34 15.74
CA PHE A 50 10.62 -23.35 17.20
C PHE A 50 9.73 -24.45 17.81
N LEU A 51 8.53 -24.68 17.28
CA LEU A 51 7.64 -25.72 17.76
C LEU A 51 8.21 -27.13 17.60
N VAL A 52 9.01 -27.37 16.55
CA VAL A 52 9.70 -28.66 16.32
C VAL A 52 10.93 -28.80 17.22
N ASN A 53 11.68 -27.71 17.43
CA ASN A 53 12.89 -27.73 18.27
C ASN A 53 12.97 -26.46 19.15
N PRO A 54 12.37 -26.47 20.35
CA PRO A 54 12.35 -25.31 21.25
C PRO A 54 13.72 -24.86 21.76
N ASN A 55 14.77 -25.68 21.60
CA ASN A 55 16.12 -25.28 21.96
C ASN A 55 16.77 -24.36 20.91
N ASN A 56 16.23 -24.31 19.70
CA ASN A 56 16.70 -23.46 18.63
C ASN A 56 15.94 -22.13 18.70
N LYS A 57 16.58 -21.08 19.26
CA LYS A 57 15.98 -19.75 19.31
C LYS A 57 16.01 -19.13 17.92
N PRO A 58 14.86 -18.58 17.43
CA PRO A 58 14.83 -17.89 16.16
C PRO A 58 15.79 -16.69 16.12
N ASP A 59 16.53 -16.56 15.03
CA ASP A 59 17.31 -15.36 14.73
C ASP A 59 16.57 -14.53 13.67
N LEU A 60 15.94 -13.44 14.12
CA LEU A 60 15.19 -12.52 13.27
C LEU A 60 16.02 -11.31 12.81
N SER A 61 17.30 -11.26 13.15
CA SER A 61 18.16 -10.08 12.88
C SER A 61 18.21 -9.72 11.38
N LYS A 62 18.29 -10.73 10.53
CA LYS A 62 18.27 -10.58 9.06
C LYS A 62 16.95 -10.00 8.53
N TYR A 63 15.86 -10.25 9.22
CA TYR A 63 14.51 -9.89 8.78
C TYR A 63 13.93 -8.70 9.55
N LYS A 64 14.79 -7.95 10.25
CA LYS A 64 14.36 -6.85 11.13
C LYS A 64 13.36 -5.92 10.46
N TYR A 65 13.66 -5.46 9.24
CA TYR A 65 12.80 -4.55 8.51
C TYR A 65 11.38 -5.11 8.31
N VAL A 66 11.25 -6.25 7.65
CA VAL A 66 9.92 -6.83 7.33
C VAL A 66 9.16 -7.25 8.59
N VAL A 67 9.85 -7.72 9.64
CA VAL A 67 9.24 -8.06 10.93
C VAL A 67 8.71 -6.80 11.64
N GLU A 68 9.48 -5.70 11.62
CA GLU A 68 9.02 -4.42 12.16
C GLU A 68 7.82 -3.86 11.38
N ARG A 69 7.80 -4.00 10.06
CA ARG A 69 6.64 -3.61 9.23
C ARG A 69 5.36 -4.34 9.65
N GLN A 70 5.43 -5.63 9.99
CA GLN A 70 4.30 -6.42 10.47
C GLN A 70 3.89 -6.08 11.91
N LEU A 71 4.86 -5.91 12.81
CA LEU A 71 4.58 -5.80 14.25
C LEU A 71 4.37 -4.38 14.75
N LYS A 72 4.82 -3.37 13.98
CA LYS A 72 4.81 -1.96 14.39
C LYS A 72 4.38 -1.06 13.23
N PRO A 73 3.14 -1.20 12.73
CA PRO A 73 2.65 -0.27 11.72
C PRO A 73 2.60 1.15 12.30
N GLU A 74 3.08 2.12 11.56
CA GLU A 74 3.14 3.53 11.99
C GLU A 74 2.09 4.36 11.24
N ALA A 75 1.37 5.19 12.00
CA ALA A 75 0.42 6.13 11.41
C ALA A 75 1.16 7.21 10.60
N LYS A 76 0.67 7.51 9.40
CA LYS A 76 1.27 8.47 8.46
C LYS A 76 0.88 9.93 8.76
N SER A 77 0.98 10.36 10.02
CA SER A 77 0.63 11.73 10.45
C SER A 77 1.46 12.79 9.76
N GLU A 78 2.76 12.54 9.55
CA GLU A 78 3.68 13.46 8.86
C GLU A 78 3.25 13.76 7.42
N ILE A 79 2.64 12.79 6.74
CA ILE A 79 2.11 12.99 5.39
C ILE A 79 0.89 13.93 5.41
N ILE A 80 0.06 13.85 6.45
CA ILE A 80 -1.07 14.77 6.62
C ILE A 80 -0.58 16.20 6.88
N GLU A 81 0.46 16.35 7.71
CA GLU A 81 1.12 17.64 7.95
C GLU A 81 1.73 18.19 6.65
N PHE A 82 2.44 17.36 5.88
CA PHE A 82 2.96 17.73 4.57
C PHE A 82 1.87 18.22 3.60
N PHE A 83 0.70 17.59 3.58
CA PHE A 83 -0.43 18.05 2.75
C PHE A 83 -0.93 19.43 3.18
N LEU A 84 -1.03 19.69 4.47
CA LEU A 84 -1.47 20.98 5.00
C LEU A 84 -0.49 22.11 4.65
N GLU A 85 0.80 21.89 4.88
CA GLU A 85 1.87 22.85 4.59
C GLU A 85 1.94 23.21 3.11
N ASN A 86 1.84 22.20 2.25
CA ASN A 86 1.96 22.38 0.79
C ASN A 86 0.62 22.68 0.11
N LYS A 87 -0.48 22.82 0.88
CA LYS A 87 -1.81 23.06 0.37
C LYS A 87 -2.23 22.03 -0.68
N ILE A 88 -1.91 20.76 -0.43
CA ILE A 88 -2.32 19.62 -1.22
C ILE A 88 -3.62 19.10 -0.62
N LYS A 89 -4.63 18.88 -1.46
CA LYS A 89 -5.86 18.21 -1.04
C LYS A 89 -6.04 16.97 -1.91
N PRO A 90 -5.85 15.76 -1.34
CA PRO A 90 -6.18 14.54 -2.05
C PRO A 90 -7.65 14.54 -2.50
N THR A 91 -7.90 14.01 -3.69
CA THR A 91 -9.25 13.89 -4.27
C THR A 91 -9.98 12.67 -3.73
N SER A 92 -9.25 11.60 -3.40
CA SER A 92 -9.72 10.43 -2.66
C SER A 92 -8.57 9.79 -1.90
N MET A 93 -8.87 9.01 -0.84
CA MET A 93 -7.86 8.36 0.00
C MET A 93 -8.42 7.13 0.72
N ILE A 94 -7.57 6.15 0.92
CA ILE A 94 -7.80 4.92 1.69
C ILE A 94 -6.46 4.43 2.25
N ASP A 95 -6.47 3.73 3.37
CA ASP A 95 -5.31 2.96 3.86
C ASP A 95 -5.17 1.63 3.12
N ILE A 96 -3.95 1.09 3.04
CA ILE A 96 -3.67 -0.21 2.42
C ILE A 96 -3.62 -1.26 3.53
N SER A 97 -4.77 -1.90 3.78
CA SER A 97 -4.93 -2.96 4.77
C SER A 97 -5.02 -4.35 4.16
N ASP A 98 -5.73 -4.52 3.05
CA ASP A 98 -5.95 -5.82 2.39
C ASP A 98 -5.04 -6.04 1.16
N GLY A 99 -4.20 -5.06 0.84
CA GLY A 99 -3.27 -5.03 -0.30
C GLY A 99 -3.69 -4.03 -1.37
N LEU A 100 -2.70 -3.46 -2.07
CA LEU A 100 -2.92 -2.38 -3.04
C LEU A 100 -4.02 -2.71 -4.07
N SER A 101 -4.09 -3.96 -4.54
CA SER A 101 -5.10 -4.39 -5.52
C SER A 101 -6.53 -4.24 -5.01
N SER A 102 -6.77 -4.51 -3.73
CA SER A 102 -8.08 -4.37 -3.10
C SER A 102 -8.46 -2.89 -3.00
N GLU A 103 -7.57 -2.09 -2.41
CA GLU A 103 -7.84 -0.69 -2.12
C GLU A 103 -7.98 0.15 -3.38
N ILE A 104 -7.20 -0.12 -4.44
CA ILE A 104 -7.33 0.62 -5.69
C ILE A 104 -8.67 0.31 -6.39
N ILE A 105 -9.16 -0.93 -6.30
CA ILE A 105 -10.48 -1.29 -6.79
C ILE A 105 -11.57 -0.58 -6.00
N HIS A 106 -11.44 -0.51 -4.67
CA HIS A 106 -12.37 0.23 -3.83
C HIS A 106 -12.40 1.72 -4.19
N LEU A 107 -11.24 2.34 -4.34
CA LEU A 107 -11.09 3.77 -4.64
C LEU A 107 -11.67 4.10 -6.02
N THR A 108 -11.35 3.33 -7.06
CA THR A 108 -11.82 3.55 -8.42
C THR A 108 -13.32 3.29 -8.54
N LYS A 109 -13.82 2.17 -7.97
CA LYS A 109 -15.24 1.82 -7.98
C LYS A 109 -16.11 2.85 -7.26
N ASN A 110 -15.69 3.35 -6.09
CA ASN A 110 -16.42 4.38 -5.35
C ASN A 110 -16.43 5.72 -6.08
N SER A 111 -15.49 5.96 -6.99
CA SER A 111 -15.41 7.18 -7.80
C SER A 111 -16.05 7.02 -9.20
N GLY A 112 -16.46 5.80 -9.59
CA GLY A 112 -17.04 5.52 -10.91
C GLY A 112 -16.02 5.57 -12.06
N ASN A 113 -14.74 5.36 -11.77
CA ASN A 113 -13.61 5.45 -12.70
C ASN A 113 -12.85 4.12 -12.75
N GLY A 114 -11.82 4.04 -13.60
CA GLY A 114 -10.80 3.01 -13.55
C GLY A 114 -9.42 3.61 -13.36
N CYS A 115 -8.38 2.81 -13.52
CA CYS A 115 -7.01 3.29 -13.42
C CYS A 115 -6.02 2.45 -14.21
N ILE A 116 -4.83 3.02 -14.38
CA ILE A 116 -3.63 2.34 -14.81
C ILE A 116 -2.58 2.45 -13.72
N ILE A 117 -2.05 1.32 -13.27
CA ILE A 117 -0.91 1.19 -12.36
C ILE A 117 0.27 0.66 -13.16
N TYR A 118 1.48 1.14 -12.87
CA TYR A 118 2.73 0.66 -13.46
C TYR A 118 3.47 -0.22 -12.45
N GLU A 119 3.76 -1.46 -12.83
CA GLU A 119 4.46 -2.42 -11.97
C GLU A 119 5.87 -1.93 -11.59
N ASP A 120 6.59 -1.31 -12.52
CA ASP A 120 7.93 -0.78 -12.34
C ASP A 120 8.00 0.43 -11.39
N LYS A 121 6.84 1.02 -11.07
CA LYS A 121 6.71 2.15 -10.15
C LYS A 121 6.23 1.75 -8.75
N LEU A 122 5.97 0.47 -8.50
CA LEU A 122 5.60 0.03 -7.17
C LEU A 122 6.78 0.23 -6.20
N PRO A 123 6.61 0.98 -5.10
CA PRO A 123 7.66 1.17 -4.12
C PRO A 123 7.81 -0.10 -3.27
N ILE A 124 8.87 -0.85 -3.52
CA ILE A 124 9.21 -2.07 -2.81
C ILE A 124 10.62 -1.89 -2.27
N SER A 125 10.81 -2.02 -0.95
CA SER A 125 12.13 -1.88 -0.35
C SER A 125 13.06 -3.03 -0.76
N GLN A 126 14.37 -2.77 -0.71
CA GLN A 126 15.37 -3.78 -1.03
C GLN A 126 15.26 -5.00 -0.11
N GLU A 127 15.01 -4.79 1.19
CA GLU A 127 14.84 -5.85 2.18
C GLU A 127 13.61 -6.72 1.88
N THR A 128 12.55 -6.11 1.35
CA THR A 128 11.34 -6.83 0.89
C THR A 128 11.69 -7.69 -0.32
N VAL A 129 12.42 -7.16 -1.31
CA VAL A 129 12.85 -7.91 -2.50
C VAL A 129 13.72 -9.10 -2.10
N GLU A 130 14.76 -8.88 -1.29
CA GLU A 130 15.66 -9.95 -0.82
C GLU A 130 14.92 -11.05 -0.05
N THR A 131 13.93 -10.65 0.78
CA THR A 131 13.10 -11.62 1.49
C THR A 131 12.20 -12.39 0.53
N CYS A 132 11.62 -11.75 -0.49
CA CYS A 132 10.85 -12.42 -1.54
C CYS A 132 11.69 -13.48 -2.26
N GLU A 133 12.92 -13.14 -2.66
CA GLU A 133 13.84 -14.08 -3.34
C GLU A 133 14.09 -15.32 -2.49
N GLU A 134 14.36 -15.17 -1.19
CA GLU A 134 14.58 -16.27 -0.27
C GLU A 134 13.33 -17.17 -0.16
N PHE A 135 12.15 -16.58 -0.10
CA PHE A 135 10.87 -17.30 -0.03
C PHE A 135 10.37 -17.79 -1.39
N LYS A 136 11.09 -17.48 -2.49
CA LYS A 136 10.71 -17.78 -3.87
C LYS A 136 9.33 -17.18 -4.25
N LEU A 137 9.10 -15.97 -3.79
CA LEU A 137 7.89 -15.20 -4.05
C LEU A 137 8.20 -14.04 -5.04
N GLU A 138 7.19 -13.63 -5.79
CA GLU A 138 7.31 -12.50 -6.71
C GLU A 138 6.98 -11.20 -5.96
N ALA A 139 7.94 -10.27 -5.89
CA ALA A 139 7.85 -9.06 -5.08
C ALA A 139 6.67 -8.14 -5.49
N SER A 140 6.41 -7.99 -6.80
CA SER A 140 5.27 -7.19 -7.26
C SER A 140 3.93 -7.83 -6.90
N THR A 141 3.83 -9.16 -6.92
CA THR A 141 2.62 -9.87 -6.45
C THR A 141 2.39 -9.63 -4.96
N ILE A 142 3.45 -9.66 -4.15
CA ILE A 142 3.36 -9.40 -2.71
C ILE A 142 2.97 -7.95 -2.45
N ALA A 143 3.55 -6.98 -3.15
CA ALA A 143 3.18 -5.56 -3.02
C ALA A 143 1.72 -5.29 -3.42
N LEU A 144 1.19 -6.02 -4.42
CA LEU A 144 -0.20 -5.86 -4.86
C LEU A 144 -1.21 -6.53 -3.93
N SER A 145 -0.87 -7.66 -3.30
CA SER A 145 -1.84 -8.54 -2.63
C SER A 145 -1.50 -8.88 -1.17
N GLY A 146 -0.36 -8.43 -0.65
CA GLY A 146 0.14 -8.82 0.67
C GLY A 146 -0.71 -8.31 1.83
N GLY A 147 -1.10 -7.07 1.82
CA GLY A 147 -1.85 -6.44 2.92
C GLY A 147 -1.04 -6.15 4.19
N GLU A 148 -1.71 -5.57 5.18
CA GLU A 148 -1.17 -5.18 6.50
C GLU A 148 -0.06 -4.09 6.45
N ASP A 149 0.15 -3.44 5.29
CA ASP A 149 1.19 -2.41 5.15
C ASP A 149 0.81 -1.10 5.85
N TYR A 150 -0.49 -0.79 5.96
CA TYR A 150 -1.05 0.43 6.57
C TYR A 150 -0.43 1.73 6.01
N GLU A 151 -0.01 1.67 4.74
CA GLU A 151 0.36 2.84 3.96
C GLU A 151 -0.90 3.55 3.44
N LEU A 152 -0.77 4.81 3.02
CA LEU A 152 -1.86 5.55 2.42
C LEU A 152 -1.82 5.41 0.88
N LEU A 153 -2.96 5.06 0.31
CA LEU A 153 -3.24 5.16 -1.12
C LEU A 153 -4.17 6.36 -1.35
N PHE A 154 -3.77 7.29 -2.20
CA PHE A 154 -4.57 8.47 -2.48
C PHE A 154 -4.41 8.97 -3.91
N THR A 155 -5.34 9.82 -4.32
CA THR A 155 -5.29 10.49 -5.62
C THR A 155 -5.17 11.99 -5.46
N ILE A 156 -4.46 12.63 -6.38
CA ILE A 156 -4.28 14.09 -6.44
C ILE A 156 -4.46 14.61 -7.85
N ASP A 157 -4.83 15.87 -7.96
CA ASP A 157 -4.78 16.62 -9.22
C ASP A 157 -3.34 16.64 -9.76
N SER A 158 -3.15 16.36 -11.04
CA SER A 158 -1.83 16.31 -11.70
C SER A 158 -1.03 17.60 -11.58
N LYS A 159 -1.66 18.74 -11.35
CA LYS A 159 -0.98 20.03 -11.09
C LYS A 159 -0.13 20.03 -9.82
N ASP A 160 -0.42 19.14 -8.87
CA ASP A 160 0.30 19.04 -7.60
C ASP A 160 1.50 18.08 -7.68
N LEU A 161 1.80 17.47 -8.84
CA LEU A 161 2.91 16.52 -9.04
C LEU A 161 4.24 17.07 -8.50
N LYS A 162 4.62 18.30 -8.87
CA LYS A 162 5.90 18.90 -8.42
C LYS A 162 6.02 19.05 -6.91
N LYS A 163 4.91 19.11 -6.19
CA LYS A 163 4.91 19.15 -4.72
C LYS A 163 5.14 17.75 -4.15
N ILE A 164 4.51 16.73 -4.74
CA ILE A 164 4.66 15.32 -4.33
C ILE A 164 6.12 14.86 -4.52
N GLU A 165 6.76 15.21 -5.64
CA GLU A 165 8.15 14.87 -5.94
C GLU A 165 9.18 15.42 -4.93
N GLN A 166 8.78 16.35 -4.07
CA GLN A 166 9.63 16.88 -3.00
C GLN A 166 9.69 15.99 -1.76
N ASN A 167 8.85 14.98 -1.68
CA ASN A 167 8.78 14.07 -0.54
C ASN A 167 9.10 12.63 -0.97
N ASN A 168 10.23 12.10 -0.50
CA ASN A 168 10.72 10.77 -0.85
C ASN A 168 9.84 9.62 -0.33
N GLU A 169 8.94 9.89 0.63
CA GLU A 169 7.97 8.92 1.12
C GLU A 169 6.76 8.76 0.18
N LEU A 170 6.67 9.56 -0.88
CA LEU A 170 5.54 9.57 -1.79
C LEU A 170 5.94 9.08 -3.17
N THR A 171 5.27 8.06 -3.67
CA THR A 171 5.54 7.48 -4.98
C THR A 171 4.29 7.54 -5.86
N VAL A 172 4.42 8.16 -7.03
CA VAL A 172 3.38 8.13 -8.06
C VAL A 172 3.46 6.80 -8.80
N ILE A 173 2.43 5.97 -8.65
CA ILE A 173 2.40 4.61 -9.21
C ILE A 173 1.50 4.48 -10.45
N GLY A 174 0.71 5.51 -10.80
CA GLY A 174 -0.22 5.45 -11.92
C GLY A 174 -1.13 6.66 -11.99
N TYR A 175 -2.26 6.49 -12.69
CA TYR A 175 -3.26 7.55 -12.84
C TYR A 175 -4.67 6.99 -13.03
N ILE A 176 -5.66 7.81 -12.77
CA ILE A 176 -7.10 7.53 -12.92
C ILE A 176 -7.52 7.70 -14.39
N THR A 177 -8.27 6.72 -14.90
CA THR A 177 -8.85 6.73 -16.26
C THR A 177 -10.34 7.02 -16.24
N LYS A 178 -10.88 7.41 -17.39
CA LYS A 178 -12.33 7.61 -17.56
C LYS A 178 -13.08 6.28 -17.66
N GLU A 179 -12.44 5.30 -18.28
CA GLU A 179 -12.96 3.93 -18.41
C GLU A 179 -12.94 3.25 -17.04
N SER A 180 -13.91 2.38 -16.77
CA SER A 180 -14.04 1.69 -15.47
C SER A 180 -13.09 0.49 -15.27
N ASN A 181 -12.13 0.30 -16.18
CA ASN A 181 -11.17 -0.81 -16.09
C ASN A 181 -10.00 -0.44 -15.16
N THR A 182 -9.66 -1.33 -14.26
CA THR A 182 -8.49 -1.22 -13.37
C THR A 182 -7.41 -2.15 -13.90
N ASN A 183 -6.31 -1.59 -14.40
CA ASN A 183 -5.27 -2.35 -15.10
C ASN A 183 -3.88 -2.10 -14.52
N LEU A 184 -3.05 -3.14 -14.55
CA LEU A 184 -1.61 -3.09 -14.32
C LEU A 184 -0.88 -3.14 -15.66
N ILE A 185 0.05 -2.25 -15.88
CA ILE A 185 1.06 -2.37 -16.94
C ILE A 185 2.28 -3.04 -16.33
N THR A 186 2.57 -4.25 -16.78
CA THR A 186 3.70 -5.05 -16.31
C THR A 186 5.02 -4.55 -16.89
N ARG A 187 6.15 -4.95 -16.29
CA ARG A 187 7.50 -4.56 -16.73
C ARG A 187 7.79 -4.92 -18.19
N ASP A 188 7.16 -5.96 -18.73
CA ASP A 188 7.26 -6.34 -20.15
C ASP A 188 6.26 -5.60 -21.06
N GLY A 189 5.54 -4.61 -20.52
CA GLY A 189 4.62 -3.73 -21.26
C GLY A 189 3.24 -4.32 -21.53
N LYS A 190 2.91 -5.49 -20.97
CA LYS A 190 1.57 -6.07 -21.10
C LYS A 190 0.59 -5.40 -20.16
N THR A 191 -0.66 -5.29 -20.60
CA THR A 191 -1.77 -4.82 -19.78
C THR A 191 -2.53 -6.00 -19.20
N THR A 192 -2.60 -6.08 -17.87
CA THR A 192 -3.28 -7.13 -17.12
C THR A 192 -4.36 -6.53 -16.23
N PRO A 193 -5.60 -7.02 -16.23
CA PRO A 193 -6.61 -6.56 -15.29
C PRO A 193 -6.19 -6.82 -13.84
N ILE A 194 -6.33 -5.81 -12.99
CA ILE A 194 -6.17 -5.98 -11.54
C ILE A 194 -7.46 -6.61 -11.01
N THR A 195 -7.34 -7.81 -10.46
CA THR A 195 -8.43 -8.50 -9.77
C THR A 195 -8.15 -8.50 -8.28
N SER A 196 -9.15 -8.18 -7.46
CA SER A 196 -9.01 -8.27 -6.02
C SER A 196 -8.81 -9.73 -5.62
N MET A 197 -7.63 -10.06 -5.14
CA MET A 197 -7.39 -11.27 -4.36
C MET A 197 -7.28 -10.93 -2.86
N GLY A 198 -7.90 -9.81 -2.44
CA GLY A 198 -7.85 -9.33 -1.07
C GLY A 198 -8.09 -10.46 -0.07
N TRP A 199 -7.45 -10.35 1.07
CA TRP A 199 -7.59 -11.25 2.21
C TRP A 199 -9.07 -11.44 2.53
N LYS A 200 -9.57 -12.67 2.43
CA LYS A 200 -10.89 -13.04 2.96
C LYS A 200 -10.66 -13.62 4.35
N SER A 201 -10.99 -12.84 5.37
CA SER A 201 -11.13 -13.39 6.71
C SER A 201 -12.24 -14.45 6.68
N PHE A 202 -11.93 -15.62 7.18
CA PHE A 202 -12.86 -16.74 7.34
C PHE A 202 -13.88 -16.46 8.41
#